data_aa8982cd066686eac7e2bfcebd39b110
#
_entry.id   aa8982cd066686eac7e2bfcebd39b110
#
_cell.length_a   1.000
_cell.length_b   1.000
_cell.length_c   1.000
_cell.angle_alpha   90.00
_cell.angle_beta   90.00
_cell.angle_gamma   90.00
#
_symmetry.space_group_name_H-M   'P 1'
#
loop_
_entity.id
_entity.type
_entity.pdbx_description
1 polymer ?
#
loop_
_entity_poly.entity_id
_entity_poly.type
_entity_poly.pdbx_seq_one_letter_code
_entity_poly.pdbx_strand_id
1 'polypeptide(L)'
;MTLPMRTAATIGTGLLLMAFAQDARAEDIDWLAGDKLVLTNGVSTIEGASGGGIASWSTIAGRATDSGIGISGHVTIVELPDYGWQSHGVSIGVMNRVELSYARQNFDTRDVGAALGIGQGYTLNQDVFGAKLRLFGDLVYGDPLVPQVSVGVQHKRSLDGAVARAVGAADDEGTDFTLSATKLFLAHSVLVNATARLTEANQNGLLGFGSAAGKGYSLQFEGSVAYQFSRRFVVGAEFRTKPDNLGLGEDDWLDVFAAYAVTDNLTLTAAYADLGSIATFENQRGAFLSAQVAF
;
A
#
# COMPACT_ATOMS: atom_id res chain seq x y z
N MET A 1 -37.69 13.86 11.01
CA MET A 1 -36.30 13.67 11.40
C MET A 1 -35.90 12.29 10.86
N THR A 2 -35.43 12.26 9.63
CA THR A 2 -35.14 11.03 8.87
C THR A 2 -33.65 11.01 8.60
N LEU A 3 -32.95 10.04 9.21
CA LEU A 3 -31.53 9.73 8.95
C LEU A 3 -31.38 9.29 7.48
N PRO A 4 -30.38 9.77 6.75
CA PRO A 4 -30.07 9.22 5.44
C PRO A 4 -29.21 7.96 5.59
N MET A 5 -29.73 6.81 5.24
CA MET A 5 -29.00 5.57 4.98
C MET A 5 -28.14 5.75 3.72
N ARG A 6 -26.85 5.97 3.88
CA ARG A 6 -25.87 6.01 2.76
C ARG A 6 -24.64 5.11 2.96
N THR A 7 -24.71 4.11 3.84
CA THR A 7 -23.55 3.25 4.15
C THR A 7 -23.54 1.87 3.47
N ALA A 8 -24.48 1.57 2.56
CA ALA A 8 -24.64 0.22 2.04
C ALA A 8 -23.97 -0.10 0.70
N ALA A 9 -23.37 0.88 0.01
CA ALA A 9 -22.89 0.67 -1.36
C ALA A 9 -21.44 0.12 -1.48
N THR A 10 -20.61 0.29 -0.46
CA THR A 10 -19.16 -0.02 -0.56
C THR A 10 -18.81 -1.47 -0.21
N ILE A 11 -19.68 -2.19 0.52
CA ILE A 11 -19.45 -3.60 0.90
C ILE A 11 -19.70 -4.56 -0.27
N GLY A 12 -20.54 -4.17 -1.24
CA GLY A 12 -20.92 -5.04 -2.36
C GLY A 12 -19.79 -5.36 -3.35
N THR A 13 -18.84 -4.47 -3.54
CA THR A 13 -17.78 -4.65 -4.55
C THR A 13 -16.68 -5.62 -4.08
N GLY A 14 -16.39 -5.65 -2.78
CA GLY A 14 -15.41 -6.58 -2.21
C GLY A 14 -15.88 -8.03 -2.21
N LEU A 15 -17.17 -8.26 -1.99
CA LEU A 15 -17.74 -9.62 -2.03
C LEU A 15 -17.85 -10.17 -3.47
N LEU A 16 -18.02 -9.30 -4.48
CA LEU A 16 -18.10 -9.73 -5.87
C LEU A 16 -16.76 -10.29 -6.39
N LEU A 17 -15.63 -9.72 -5.95
CA LEU A 17 -14.29 -10.24 -6.27
C LEU A 17 -14.02 -11.62 -5.68
N MET A 18 -14.60 -11.94 -4.53
CA MET A 18 -14.49 -13.28 -3.92
C MET A 18 -15.35 -14.34 -4.66
N ALA A 19 -16.48 -13.96 -5.24
CA ALA A 19 -17.36 -14.89 -5.97
C ALA A 19 -16.76 -15.32 -7.32
N PHE A 20 -15.98 -14.47 -7.98
CA PHE A 20 -15.31 -14.83 -9.24
C PHE A 20 -14.12 -15.78 -9.08
N ALA A 21 -13.55 -15.89 -7.88
CA ALA A 21 -12.41 -16.77 -7.61
C ALA A 21 -12.79 -18.27 -7.51
N GLN A 22 -14.06 -18.61 -7.39
CA GLN A 22 -14.49 -20.01 -7.23
C GLN A 22 -14.83 -20.73 -8.54
N ASP A 23 -15.12 -20.02 -9.61
CA ASP A 23 -15.54 -20.64 -10.89
C ASP A 23 -14.46 -20.67 -11.99
N ALA A 24 -13.27 -20.11 -11.76
CA ALA A 24 -12.16 -20.19 -12.70
C ALA A 24 -11.39 -21.53 -12.59
N ARG A 25 -12.08 -22.65 -12.70
CA ARG A 25 -11.48 -23.93 -13.07
C ARG A 25 -11.44 -24.00 -14.60
N ALA A 26 -10.53 -23.25 -15.21
CA ALA A 26 -10.08 -23.54 -16.55
C ALA A 26 -9.06 -24.68 -16.44
N GLU A 27 -9.37 -25.81 -17.04
CA GLU A 27 -8.43 -26.91 -17.25
C GLU A 27 -7.20 -26.36 -17.98
N ASP A 28 -6.00 -26.71 -17.49
CA ASP A 28 -4.69 -26.53 -18.13
C ASP A 28 -4.20 -25.10 -18.44
N ILE A 29 -4.18 -24.22 -17.43
CA ILE A 29 -3.33 -23.04 -17.53
C ILE A 29 -2.25 -23.12 -16.44
N ASP A 30 -1.17 -23.82 -16.73
CA ASP A 30 0.02 -24.03 -15.88
C ASP A 30 0.73 -22.69 -15.53
N TRP A 31 0.45 -21.64 -16.27
CA TRP A 31 1.02 -20.31 -16.09
C TRP A 31 0.44 -19.52 -14.88
N LEU A 32 -0.65 -20.00 -14.26
CA LEU A 32 -1.19 -19.47 -12.99
C LEU A 32 -0.72 -20.30 -11.78
N ALA A 33 0.02 -21.38 -11.98
CA ALA A 33 0.57 -22.16 -10.89
C ALA A 33 1.60 -21.35 -10.12
N GLY A 34 1.27 -20.99 -8.88
CA GLY A 34 2.13 -20.17 -8.03
C GLY A 34 2.78 -21.00 -6.94
N ASP A 35 4.11 -21.09 -6.96
CA ASP A 35 4.90 -21.87 -6.00
C ASP A 35 5.69 -21.01 -5.01
N LYS A 36 5.43 -19.69 -4.96
CA LYS A 36 6.04 -18.84 -3.93
C LYS A 36 5.66 -19.36 -2.55
N LEU A 37 6.62 -19.36 -1.64
CA LEU A 37 6.35 -19.61 -0.23
C LEU A 37 5.29 -18.64 0.28
N VAL A 38 4.40 -19.14 1.14
CA VAL A 38 3.33 -18.33 1.73
C VAL A 38 3.93 -17.12 2.44
N LEU A 39 3.33 -15.95 2.26
CA LEU A 39 3.76 -14.63 2.75
C LEU A 39 5.04 -14.05 2.11
N THR A 40 5.71 -14.75 1.17
CA THR A 40 6.90 -14.19 0.51
C THR A 40 6.58 -13.28 -0.69
N ASN A 41 5.33 -13.22 -1.11
CA ASN A 41 4.86 -12.21 -2.06
C ASN A 41 4.55 -10.86 -1.41
N GLY A 42 4.79 -10.72 -0.09
CA GLY A 42 4.39 -9.57 0.70
C GLY A 42 2.87 -9.52 0.93
N VAL A 43 2.42 -8.43 1.52
CA VAL A 43 1.02 -8.01 1.54
C VAL A 43 0.83 -6.85 0.55
N SER A 44 -0.39 -6.41 0.29
CA SER A 44 -0.60 -5.21 -0.52
C SER A 44 -0.39 -3.97 0.34
N THR A 45 0.42 -3.04 -0.16
CA THR A 45 0.51 -1.72 0.45
C THR A 45 -0.82 -0.98 0.28
N ILE A 46 -1.03 0.07 1.05
CA ILE A 46 -2.18 0.96 0.88
C ILE A 46 -2.19 1.62 -0.52
N GLU A 47 -1.06 1.65 -1.20
CA GLU A 47 -0.87 2.15 -2.57
C GLU A 47 -1.10 1.08 -3.65
N GLY A 48 -1.40 -0.17 -3.27
CA GLY A 48 -1.76 -1.27 -4.16
C GLY A 48 -0.61 -2.12 -4.69
N ALA A 49 0.64 -1.71 -4.53
CA ALA A 49 1.80 -2.51 -4.88
C ALA A 49 2.06 -3.62 -3.84
N SER A 50 2.75 -4.68 -4.22
CA SER A 50 3.26 -5.66 -3.27
C SER A 50 4.31 -5.04 -2.34
N GLY A 51 4.18 -5.30 -1.02
CA GLY A 51 5.07 -4.72 -0.01
C GLY A 51 4.67 -5.13 1.40
N GLY A 52 4.89 -4.21 2.33
CA GLY A 52 4.26 -4.23 3.65
C GLY A 52 2.93 -3.48 3.63
N GLY A 53 2.43 -3.01 4.77
CA GLY A 53 1.21 -2.20 4.83
C GLY A 53 1.43 -0.77 4.34
N ILE A 54 2.48 -0.12 4.85
CA ILE A 54 2.83 1.27 4.55
C ILE A 54 4.14 1.42 3.78
N ALA A 55 5.03 0.42 3.81
CA ALA A 55 6.33 0.45 3.13
C ALA A 55 6.34 -0.39 1.86
N SER A 56 7.00 0.11 0.81
CA SER A 56 7.23 -0.61 -0.44
C SER A 56 8.36 -1.61 -0.27
N TRP A 57 8.16 -2.85 -0.73
CA TRP A 57 9.20 -3.88 -0.75
C TRP A 57 9.60 -4.23 -2.18
N SER A 58 10.72 -4.92 -2.34
CA SER A 58 11.16 -5.41 -3.64
C SER A 58 10.40 -6.65 -4.13
N THR A 59 9.40 -7.12 -3.36
CA THR A 59 8.52 -8.24 -3.73
C THR A 59 7.70 -7.93 -4.98
N ILE A 60 7.34 -8.97 -5.72
CA ILE A 60 6.46 -8.92 -6.89
C ILE A 60 5.14 -9.61 -6.54
N ALA A 61 4.03 -8.98 -6.88
CA ALA A 61 2.68 -9.42 -6.58
C ALA A 61 2.36 -10.82 -7.13
N GLY A 62 1.38 -11.45 -6.51
CA GLY A 62 0.94 -12.80 -6.87
C GLY A 62 1.92 -13.89 -6.44
N ARG A 63 1.57 -15.12 -6.72
CA ARG A 63 2.31 -16.30 -6.28
C ARG A 63 3.19 -16.92 -7.37
N ALA A 64 3.18 -16.38 -8.58
CA ALA A 64 4.01 -16.89 -9.67
C ALA A 64 5.50 -16.76 -9.33
N THR A 65 6.25 -17.81 -9.64
CA THR A 65 7.72 -17.85 -9.58
C THR A 65 8.33 -17.25 -10.87
N ASP A 66 9.53 -17.65 -11.23
CA ASP A 66 10.24 -17.14 -12.41
C ASP A 66 9.56 -17.52 -13.76
N SER A 67 8.54 -18.35 -13.72
CA SER A 67 7.63 -18.65 -14.83
C SER A 67 6.18 -18.38 -14.42
N GLY A 68 5.40 -17.77 -15.31
CA GLY A 68 3.97 -17.57 -15.10
C GLY A 68 3.57 -16.16 -14.67
N ILE A 69 2.28 -16.02 -14.41
CA ILE A 69 1.62 -14.77 -14.02
C ILE A 69 0.93 -14.98 -12.68
N GLY A 70 1.21 -14.09 -11.73
CA GLY A 70 0.50 -14.04 -10.46
C GLY A 70 -0.40 -12.82 -10.40
N ILE A 71 -1.51 -12.94 -9.71
CA ILE A 71 -2.49 -11.85 -9.53
C ILE A 71 -2.76 -11.70 -8.04
N SER A 72 -2.88 -10.46 -7.57
CA SER A 72 -3.35 -10.15 -6.21
C SER A 72 -4.45 -9.11 -6.25
N GLY A 73 -5.38 -9.22 -5.32
CA GLY A 73 -6.37 -8.18 -5.05
C GLY A 73 -6.44 -7.92 -3.56
N HIS A 74 -6.71 -6.66 -3.16
CA HIS A 74 -6.80 -6.30 -1.75
C HIS A 74 -7.93 -5.32 -1.45
N VAL A 75 -8.33 -5.34 -0.19
CA VAL A 75 -9.14 -4.29 0.44
C VAL A 75 -8.49 -3.97 1.77
N THR A 76 -8.24 -2.69 2.02
CA THR A 76 -7.62 -2.18 3.24
C THR A 76 -8.48 -1.08 3.83
N ILE A 77 -8.60 -1.07 5.15
CA ILE A 77 -9.31 -0.04 5.92
C ILE A 77 -8.36 0.44 7.02
N VAL A 78 -8.22 1.75 7.15
CA VAL A 78 -7.50 2.39 8.25
C VAL A 78 -8.48 3.31 9.00
N GLU A 79 -8.62 3.07 10.29
CA GLU A 79 -9.49 3.83 11.18
C GLU A 79 -8.63 4.67 12.12
N LEU A 80 -8.75 5.99 12.00
CA LEU A 80 -8.03 7.00 12.79
C LEU A 80 -9.02 7.82 13.60
N PRO A 81 -8.58 8.59 14.61
CA PRO A 81 -9.48 9.43 15.40
C PRO A 81 -10.31 10.40 14.56
N ASP A 82 -9.67 11.09 13.64
CA ASP A 82 -10.30 12.16 12.85
C ASP A 82 -10.57 11.78 11.40
N TYR A 83 -10.08 10.63 10.93
CA TYR A 83 -10.15 10.21 9.53
C TYR A 83 -10.49 8.73 9.36
N GLY A 84 -11.06 8.40 8.22
CA GLY A 84 -11.19 7.03 7.73
C GLY A 84 -10.48 6.88 6.38
N TRP A 85 -9.66 5.85 6.17
CA TRP A 85 -8.99 5.62 4.91
C TRP A 85 -9.26 4.21 4.39
N GLN A 86 -9.74 4.13 3.16
CA GLN A 86 -9.98 2.87 2.48
C GLN A 86 -9.14 2.80 1.21
N SER A 87 -8.57 1.65 0.95
CA SER A 87 -7.90 1.34 -0.31
C SER A 87 -8.36 0.01 -0.84
N HIS A 88 -8.56 -0.09 -2.14
CA HIS A 88 -8.81 -1.35 -2.81
C HIS A 88 -8.13 -1.34 -4.18
N GLY A 89 -7.60 -2.48 -4.56
CA GLY A 89 -6.83 -2.54 -5.78
C GLY A 89 -6.50 -3.95 -6.23
N VAL A 90 -5.80 -3.99 -7.35
CA VAL A 90 -5.32 -5.21 -7.98
C VAL A 90 -3.89 -5.03 -8.44
N SER A 91 -3.13 -6.11 -8.45
CA SER A 91 -1.79 -6.14 -8.99
C SER A 91 -1.52 -7.44 -9.74
N ILE A 92 -0.69 -7.36 -10.76
CA ILE A 92 -0.29 -8.48 -11.62
C ILE A 92 1.22 -8.55 -11.62
N GLY A 93 1.75 -9.72 -11.26
CA GLY A 93 3.17 -10.05 -11.34
C GLY A 93 3.45 -10.97 -12.52
N VAL A 94 4.44 -10.65 -13.32
CA VAL A 94 4.85 -11.47 -14.48
C VAL A 94 6.25 -12.01 -14.23
N MET A 95 6.40 -13.34 -14.28
CA MET A 95 7.68 -14.06 -14.13
C MET A 95 8.47 -13.63 -12.87
N ASN A 96 7.75 -13.30 -11.77
CA ASN A 96 8.36 -12.77 -10.56
C ASN A 96 9.37 -11.62 -10.82
N ARG A 97 9.17 -10.88 -11.89
CA ARG A 97 10.09 -9.84 -12.37
C ARG A 97 9.45 -8.48 -12.58
N VAL A 98 8.29 -8.44 -13.17
CA VAL A 98 7.53 -7.20 -13.44
C VAL A 98 6.25 -7.24 -12.65
N GLU A 99 5.88 -6.12 -12.04
CA GLU A 99 4.59 -5.90 -11.40
C GLU A 99 3.92 -4.69 -12.02
N LEU A 100 2.64 -4.81 -12.29
CA LEU A 100 1.74 -3.68 -12.55
C LEU A 100 0.68 -3.66 -11.47
N SER A 101 0.35 -2.48 -10.95
CA SER A 101 -0.64 -2.33 -9.88
C SER A 101 -1.57 -1.15 -10.12
N TYR A 102 -2.78 -1.26 -9.60
CA TYR A 102 -3.75 -0.18 -9.53
C TYR A 102 -4.43 -0.21 -8.17
N ALA A 103 -4.59 0.95 -7.54
CA ALA A 103 -5.43 1.12 -6.37
C ALA A 103 -6.26 2.39 -6.45
N ARG A 104 -7.49 2.31 -5.92
CA ARG A 104 -8.34 3.45 -5.59
C ARG A 104 -8.30 3.63 -4.09
N GLN A 105 -8.04 4.86 -3.66
CA GLN A 105 -8.06 5.28 -2.27
C GLN A 105 -9.21 6.26 -2.04
N ASN A 106 -9.88 6.11 -0.91
CA ASN A 106 -10.97 6.97 -0.44
C ASN A 106 -10.62 7.38 1.00
N PHE A 107 -10.45 8.67 1.22
CA PHE A 107 -10.04 9.23 2.51
C PHE A 107 -11.15 10.13 3.04
N ASP A 108 -11.91 9.63 4.01
CA ASP A 108 -13.01 10.35 4.66
C ASP A 108 -12.45 11.31 5.72
N THR A 109 -12.72 12.59 5.54
CA THR A 109 -12.29 13.66 6.44
C THR A 109 -13.20 13.85 7.64
N ARG A 110 -14.31 13.14 7.76
CA ARG A 110 -15.26 13.18 8.89
C ARG A 110 -15.60 14.64 9.29
N ASP A 111 -15.45 14.97 10.56
CA ASP A 111 -15.72 16.33 11.08
C ASP A 111 -14.64 17.34 10.70
N VAL A 112 -13.41 16.86 10.41
CA VAL A 112 -12.30 17.72 9.95
C VAL A 112 -12.64 18.44 8.65
N GLY A 113 -13.37 17.78 7.74
CA GLY A 113 -13.83 18.41 6.50
C GLY A 113 -14.66 19.66 6.74
N ALA A 114 -15.51 19.67 7.78
CA ALA A 114 -16.25 20.87 8.17
C ALA A 114 -15.33 21.96 8.75
N ALA A 115 -14.36 21.57 9.60
CA ALA A 115 -13.38 22.50 10.18
C ALA A 115 -12.48 23.15 9.11
N LEU A 116 -12.16 22.43 8.04
CA LEU A 116 -11.39 22.93 6.90
C LEU A 116 -12.24 23.63 5.83
N GLY A 117 -13.56 23.70 6.01
CA GLY A 117 -14.48 24.39 5.08
C GLY A 117 -14.77 23.62 3.79
N ILE A 118 -14.41 22.34 3.68
CA ILE A 118 -14.67 21.50 2.52
C ILE A 118 -15.96 20.66 2.64
N GLY A 119 -16.58 20.65 3.83
CA GLY A 119 -17.81 19.93 4.14
C GLY A 119 -17.60 18.73 5.05
N GLN A 120 -18.54 18.50 5.96
CA GLN A 120 -18.50 17.35 6.88
C GLN A 120 -18.58 16.03 6.11
N GLY A 121 -17.67 15.08 6.41
CA GLY A 121 -17.59 13.79 5.74
C GLY A 121 -17.18 13.88 4.27
N TYR A 122 -16.50 14.96 3.89
CA TYR A 122 -15.94 15.06 2.55
C TYR A 122 -14.91 13.96 2.34
N THR A 123 -14.99 13.24 1.23
CA THR A 123 -14.10 12.15 0.92
C THR A 123 -13.14 12.56 -0.19
N LEU A 124 -11.84 12.60 0.13
CA LEU A 124 -10.78 12.77 -0.85
C LEU A 124 -10.54 11.43 -1.56
N ASN A 125 -10.40 11.48 -2.87
CA ASN A 125 -10.24 10.29 -3.70
C ASN A 125 -8.95 10.38 -4.49
N GLN A 126 -8.28 9.24 -4.65
CA GLN A 126 -7.03 9.14 -5.39
C GLN A 126 -6.96 7.84 -6.18
N ASP A 127 -6.44 7.91 -7.39
CA ASP A 127 -5.99 6.78 -8.18
C ASP A 127 -4.47 6.64 -8.11
N VAL A 128 -4.00 5.41 -7.94
CA VAL A 128 -2.58 5.05 -7.93
C VAL A 128 -2.32 3.98 -8.97
N PHE A 129 -1.46 4.27 -9.94
CA PHE A 129 -1.00 3.33 -10.96
C PHE A 129 0.48 3.03 -10.70
N GLY A 130 0.83 1.78 -10.50
CA GLY A 130 2.19 1.35 -10.19
C GLY A 130 2.78 0.44 -11.24
N ALA A 131 4.10 0.53 -11.42
CA ALA A 131 4.92 -0.46 -12.10
C ALA A 131 6.20 -0.70 -11.31
N LYS A 132 6.62 -1.95 -11.17
CA LYS A 132 7.84 -2.35 -10.46
C LYS A 132 8.61 -3.36 -11.29
N LEU A 133 9.94 -3.24 -11.30
CA LEU A 133 10.86 -4.15 -11.97
C LEU A 133 11.88 -4.68 -10.97
N ARG A 134 11.90 -5.99 -10.75
CA ARG A 134 12.97 -6.68 -10.05
C ARG A 134 14.23 -6.68 -10.93
N LEU A 135 15.30 -6.11 -10.43
CA LEU A 135 16.56 -5.99 -11.15
C LEU A 135 17.40 -7.26 -11.00
N PHE A 136 17.69 -7.62 -9.74
CA PHE A 136 18.52 -8.78 -9.39
C PHE A 136 18.24 -9.25 -7.96
N GLY A 137 18.92 -10.32 -7.57
CA GLY A 137 18.82 -10.92 -6.25
C GLY A 137 17.57 -11.77 -6.07
N ASP A 138 17.44 -12.37 -4.91
CA ASP A 138 16.28 -13.18 -4.53
C ASP A 138 15.90 -12.92 -3.08
N LEU A 139 14.59 -12.91 -2.81
CA LEU A 139 14.06 -12.64 -1.49
C LEU A 139 14.49 -13.70 -0.48
N VAL A 140 14.45 -14.98 -0.87
CA VAL A 140 14.59 -16.15 0.02
C VAL A 140 15.87 -16.91 -0.26
N TYR A 141 16.13 -17.20 -1.55
CA TYR A 141 17.18 -18.11 -1.99
C TYR A 141 18.44 -17.36 -2.44
N GLY A 142 19.47 -18.11 -2.81
CA GLY A 142 20.73 -17.55 -3.29
C GLY A 142 21.64 -17.06 -2.15
N ASP A 143 22.54 -16.14 -2.48
CA ASP A 143 23.49 -15.55 -1.52
C ASP A 143 22.72 -14.78 -0.40
N PRO A 144 22.95 -15.11 0.89
CA PRO A 144 22.28 -14.41 1.99
C PRO A 144 22.64 -12.92 2.09
N LEU A 145 23.74 -12.48 1.51
CA LEU A 145 24.16 -11.08 1.50
C LEU A 145 23.58 -10.30 0.32
N VAL A 146 23.00 -10.97 -0.68
CA VAL A 146 22.42 -10.32 -1.84
C VAL A 146 20.89 -10.25 -1.67
N PRO A 147 20.31 -9.07 -1.36
CA PRO A 147 18.86 -8.90 -1.28
C PRO A 147 18.24 -8.94 -2.68
N GLN A 148 16.94 -9.18 -2.73
CA GLN A 148 16.16 -8.85 -3.92
C GLN A 148 16.09 -7.34 -4.04
N VAL A 149 16.42 -6.80 -5.21
CA VAL A 149 16.42 -5.36 -5.50
C VAL A 149 15.45 -5.06 -6.62
N SER A 150 14.64 -4.04 -6.44
CA SER A 150 13.70 -3.57 -7.46
C SER A 150 13.68 -2.04 -7.56
N VAL A 151 13.33 -1.56 -8.75
CA VAL A 151 12.92 -0.18 -8.98
C VAL A 151 11.43 -0.14 -9.24
N GLY A 152 10.78 0.93 -8.81
CA GLY A 152 9.35 1.13 -8.99
C GLY A 152 9.01 2.56 -9.38
N VAL A 153 7.88 2.72 -10.01
CA VAL A 153 7.25 3.99 -10.32
C VAL A 153 5.78 3.91 -9.92
N GLN A 154 5.26 4.97 -9.29
CA GLN A 154 3.85 5.09 -8.95
C GLN A 154 3.35 6.45 -9.41
N HIS A 155 2.50 6.46 -10.44
CA HIS A 155 1.78 7.66 -10.84
C HIS A 155 0.49 7.75 -10.04
N LYS A 156 0.30 8.88 -9.36
CA LYS A 156 -0.81 9.14 -8.46
C LYS A 156 -1.59 10.34 -8.96
N ARG A 157 -2.90 10.26 -8.88
CA ARG A 157 -3.80 11.35 -9.26
C ARG A 157 -4.84 11.57 -8.18
N SER A 158 -4.80 12.73 -7.53
CA SER A 158 -5.89 13.21 -6.68
C SER A 158 -7.07 13.60 -7.57
N LEU A 159 -8.26 13.10 -7.27
CA LEU A 159 -9.48 13.43 -8.00
C LEU A 159 -10.15 14.70 -7.44
N ASP A 160 -9.61 15.21 -6.34
CA ASP A 160 -10.08 16.38 -5.62
C ASP A 160 -9.10 17.56 -5.79
N GLY A 161 -8.59 17.76 -7.01
CA GLY A 161 -7.55 18.73 -7.34
C GLY A 161 -7.89 20.18 -6.93
N ALA A 162 -9.17 20.55 -6.84
CA ALA A 162 -9.56 21.86 -6.33
C ALA A 162 -9.21 22.00 -4.84
N VAL A 163 -9.43 20.96 -4.04
CA VAL A 163 -9.07 20.92 -2.61
C VAL A 163 -7.55 20.92 -2.47
N ALA A 164 -6.84 20.10 -3.24
CA ALA A 164 -5.38 20.04 -3.23
C ALA A 164 -4.76 21.42 -3.50
N ARG A 165 -5.24 22.12 -4.53
CA ARG A 165 -4.77 23.49 -4.84
C ARG A 165 -5.16 24.51 -3.76
N ALA A 166 -6.32 24.37 -3.14
CA ALA A 166 -6.76 25.27 -2.07
C ALA A 166 -5.89 25.18 -0.82
N VAL A 167 -5.31 23.99 -0.52
CA VAL A 167 -4.35 23.81 0.59
C VAL A 167 -2.91 24.12 0.19
N GLY A 168 -2.66 24.56 -1.05
CA GLY A 168 -1.37 25.07 -1.51
C GLY A 168 -0.52 24.08 -2.32
N ALA A 169 -1.07 22.96 -2.78
CA ALA A 169 -0.37 22.07 -3.70
C ALA A 169 -0.15 22.75 -5.08
N ALA A 170 0.96 22.40 -5.72
CA ALA A 170 1.29 22.86 -7.07
C ALA A 170 0.46 22.11 -8.12
N ASP A 171 0.27 20.80 -7.93
CA ASP A 171 -0.43 19.94 -8.87
C ASP A 171 -1.34 18.92 -8.17
N ASP A 172 -2.27 18.34 -8.91
CA ASP A 172 -3.18 17.29 -8.47
C ASP A 172 -2.73 15.89 -8.91
N GLU A 173 -1.66 15.79 -9.68
CA GLU A 173 -1.03 14.52 -10.04
C GLU A 173 0.49 14.58 -9.92
N GLY A 174 1.13 13.43 -9.69
CA GLY A 174 2.57 13.33 -9.56
C GLY A 174 3.06 11.89 -9.63
N THR A 175 4.37 11.71 -9.65
CA THR A 175 4.97 10.40 -9.84
C THR A 175 6.06 10.15 -8.81
N ASP A 176 5.93 9.09 -8.01
CA ASP A 176 6.96 8.62 -7.10
C ASP A 176 7.87 7.62 -7.79
N PHE A 177 9.15 7.64 -7.45
CA PHE A 177 10.14 6.65 -7.85
C PHE A 177 10.70 5.94 -6.62
N THR A 178 10.82 4.62 -6.68
CA THR A 178 11.33 3.81 -5.56
C THR A 178 12.51 2.95 -5.98
N LEU A 179 13.45 2.77 -5.05
CA LEU A 179 14.50 1.76 -5.10
C LEU A 179 14.39 0.96 -3.79
N SER A 180 14.03 -0.31 -3.90
CA SER A 180 13.78 -1.17 -2.74
C SER A 180 14.75 -2.34 -2.72
N ALA A 181 15.18 -2.73 -1.52
CA ALA A 181 15.99 -3.91 -1.24
C ALA A 181 15.35 -4.70 -0.10
N THR A 182 14.98 -5.97 -0.35
CA THR A 182 14.31 -6.81 0.64
C THR A 182 14.99 -8.17 0.72
N LYS A 183 15.20 -8.69 1.93
CA LYS A 183 15.76 -10.01 2.19
C LYS A 183 15.05 -10.72 3.32
N LEU A 184 14.67 -11.98 3.10
CA LEU A 184 14.27 -12.89 4.14
C LEU A 184 15.47 -13.79 4.51
N PHE A 185 16.01 -13.61 5.69
CA PHE A 185 17.04 -14.46 6.27
C PHE A 185 16.38 -15.73 6.83
N LEU A 186 16.18 -16.71 5.98
CA LEU A 186 15.38 -17.89 6.27
C LEU A 186 15.87 -18.66 7.52
N ALA A 187 17.19 -18.74 7.72
CA ALA A 187 17.79 -19.39 8.90
C ALA A 187 17.41 -18.71 10.23
N HIS A 188 17.05 -17.45 10.20
CA HIS A 188 16.67 -16.64 11.35
C HIS A 188 15.19 -16.26 11.34
N SER A 189 14.45 -16.62 10.30
CA SER A 189 13.04 -16.22 10.10
C SER A 189 12.83 -14.70 10.14
N VAL A 190 13.83 -13.90 9.75
CA VAL A 190 13.79 -12.44 9.80
C VAL A 190 13.77 -11.87 8.38
N LEU A 191 12.78 -11.02 8.11
CA LEU A 191 12.72 -10.20 6.90
C LEU A 191 13.19 -8.79 7.23
N VAL A 192 14.00 -8.21 6.36
CA VAL A 192 14.43 -6.82 6.41
C VAL A 192 14.16 -6.16 5.06
N ASN A 193 13.62 -4.96 5.08
CA ASN A 193 13.43 -4.13 3.89
C ASN A 193 13.97 -2.73 4.12
N ALA A 194 14.55 -2.15 3.07
CA ALA A 194 14.90 -0.74 2.99
C ALA A 194 14.52 -0.21 1.61
N THR A 195 13.85 0.94 1.58
CA THR A 195 13.41 1.61 0.35
C THR A 195 13.76 3.09 0.40
N ALA A 196 14.37 3.58 -0.68
CA ALA A 196 14.51 5.00 -0.97
C ALA A 196 13.39 5.39 -1.94
N ARG A 197 12.63 6.44 -1.59
CA ARG A 197 11.54 6.98 -2.40
C ARG A 197 11.82 8.43 -2.75
N LEU A 198 11.78 8.77 -4.01
CA LEU A 198 11.79 10.14 -4.49
C LEU A 198 10.33 10.54 -4.77
N THR A 199 9.81 11.52 -4.02
CA THR A 199 8.39 11.90 -4.06
C THR A 199 8.21 13.39 -3.80
N GLU A 200 7.12 13.94 -4.31
CA GLU A 200 6.59 15.26 -3.99
C GLU A 200 5.15 15.18 -3.47
N ALA A 201 4.66 13.97 -3.18
CA ALA A 201 3.29 13.68 -2.78
C ALA A 201 2.98 14.18 -1.36
N ASN A 202 2.02 15.09 -1.22
CA ASN A 202 1.51 15.58 0.06
C ASN A 202 0.50 14.58 0.60
N GLN A 203 0.64 14.15 1.87
CA GLN A 203 -0.21 13.10 2.45
C GLN A 203 -0.43 11.93 1.49
N ASN A 204 0.68 11.35 1.02
CA ASN A 204 0.66 10.25 0.07
C ASN A 204 0.01 10.57 -1.30
N GLY A 205 -0.19 11.86 -1.62
CA GLY A 205 -0.81 12.36 -2.84
C GLY A 205 -2.28 12.79 -2.69
N LEU A 206 -2.94 12.45 -1.58
CA LEU A 206 -4.33 12.86 -1.29
C LEU A 206 -4.50 14.39 -1.29
N LEU A 207 -3.50 15.12 -0.80
CA LEU A 207 -3.45 16.58 -0.79
C LEU A 207 -2.62 17.15 -1.96
N GLY A 208 -2.55 16.42 -3.08
CA GLY A 208 -1.84 16.85 -4.27
C GLY A 208 -0.31 16.70 -4.16
N PHE A 209 0.43 17.43 -4.99
CA PHE A 209 1.86 17.24 -5.22
C PHE A 209 2.59 18.57 -5.21
N GLY A 210 3.82 18.55 -4.65
CA GLY A 210 4.63 19.74 -4.50
C GLY A 210 3.92 20.86 -3.73
N SER A 211 4.42 22.07 -3.87
CA SER A 211 3.85 23.27 -3.24
C SER A 211 3.91 24.46 -4.20
N ALA A 212 2.88 25.27 -4.20
CA ALA A 212 2.85 26.56 -4.91
C ALA A 212 3.98 27.51 -4.47
N ALA A 213 4.59 27.27 -3.29
CA ALA A 213 5.78 27.97 -2.81
C ALA A 213 7.10 27.41 -3.40
N GLY A 214 7.03 26.45 -4.32
CA GLY A 214 8.20 25.93 -5.05
C GLY A 214 8.90 24.73 -4.39
N LYS A 215 8.33 24.11 -3.34
CA LYS A 215 8.83 22.81 -2.84
C LYS A 215 8.30 21.70 -3.75
N GLY A 216 9.14 20.72 -4.03
CA GLY A 216 8.83 19.59 -4.91
C GLY A 216 9.49 18.30 -4.42
N TYR A 217 10.07 17.55 -5.32
CA TYR A 217 10.67 16.25 -5.02
C TYR A 217 11.67 16.28 -3.86
N SER A 218 11.49 15.34 -2.95
CA SER A 218 12.41 15.06 -1.85
C SER A 218 12.65 13.57 -1.70
N LEU A 219 13.85 13.21 -1.22
CA LEU A 219 14.20 11.83 -0.94
C LEU A 219 13.63 11.43 0.43
N GLN A 220 12.83 10.39 0.44
CA GLN A 220 12.22 9.79 1.62
C GLN A 220 12.69 8.36 1.80
N PHE A 221 12.57 7.82 3.01
CA PHE A 221 13.01 6.48 3.36
C PHE A 221 11.86 5.66 3.94
N GLU A 222 11.87 4.37 3.61
CA GLU A 222 10.96 3.38 4.16
C GLU A 222 11.79 2.18 4.64
N GLY A 223 11.35 1.57 5.73
CA GLY A 223 12.02 0.40 6.28
C GLY A 223 11.02 -0.54 6.93
N SER A 224 11.35 -1.84 6.93
CA SER A 224 10.55 -2.85 7.60
C SER A 224 11.46 -3.91 8.21
N VAL A 225 11.07 -4.38 9.39
CA VAL A 225 11.66 -5.58 10.00
C VAL A 225 10.51 -6.48 10.44
N ALA A 226 10.55 -7.75 10.04
CA ALA A 226 9.52 -8.70 10.42
C ALA A 226 10.12 -10.05 10.83
N TYR A 227 9.46 -10.72 11.77
CA TYR A 227 9.81 -12.06 12.23
C TYR A 227 8.70 -13.03 11.86
N GLN A 228 9.07 -14.09 11.17
CA GLN A 228 8.14 -15.14 10.73
C GLN A 228 8.09 -16.26 11.78
N PHE A 229 7.04 -16.26 12.61
CA PHE A 229 6.82 -17.27 13.65
C PHE A 229 6.45 -18.64 13.09
N SER A 230 5.81 -18.66 11.92
CA SER A 230 5.46 -19.89 11.19
C SER A 230 5.35 -19.60 9.70
N ARG A 231 5.14 -20.63 8.89
CA ARG A 231 4.90 -20.45 7.44
C ARG A 231 3.71 -19.53 7.13
N ARG A 232 2.77 -19.36 8.07
CA ARG A 232 1.51 -18.63 7.89
C ARG A 232 1.37 -17.40 8.78
N PHE A 233 2.35 -17.14 9.67
CA PHE A 233 2.23 -16.04 10.64
C PHE A 233 3.52 -15.25 10.74
N VAL A 234 3.41 -13.95 10.54
CA VAL A 234 4.50 -12.99 10.64
C VAL A 234 4.06 -11.79 11.47
N VAL A 235 4.98 -11.24 12.25
CA VAL A 235 4.81 -9.97 12.98
C VAL A 235 5.98 -9.07 12.64
N GLY A 236 5.74 -7.79 12.47
CA GLY A 236 6.79 -6.83 12.13
C GLY A 236 6.45 -5.41 12.49
N ALA A 237 7.34 -4.52 12.12
CA ALA A 237 7.16 -3.08 12.21
C ALA A 237 7.67 -2.43 10.93
N GLU A 238 7.04 -1.32 10.57
CA GLU A 238 7.39 -0.52 9.40
C GLU A 238 7.54 0.95 9.79
N PHE A 239 8.39 1.62 9.05
CA PHE A 239 8.62 3.06 9.17
C PHE A 239 8.66 3.68 7.79
N ARG A 240 8.09 4.88 7.64
CA ARG A 240 8.09 5.65 6.39
C ARG A 240 8.14 7.13 6.69
N THR A 241 9.14 7.82 6.13
CA THR A 241 9.21 9.27 6.19
C THR A 241 8.27 9.92 5.18
N LYS A 242 7.83 11.15 5.47
CA LYS A 242 6.96 11.97 4.60
C LYS A 242 7.59 13.33 4.28
N PRO A 243 7.36 13.89 3.08
CA PRO A 243 7.68 15.28 2.81
C PRO A 243 6.65 16.21 3.48
N ASP A 244 7.12 17.35 3.99
CA ASP A 244 6.26 18.46 4.45
C ASP A 244 6.36 19.65 3.48
N ASN A 245 5.87 19.45 2.24
CA ASN A 245 5.93 20.47 1.20
C ASN A 245 4.97 21.63 1.47
N LEU A 246 3.83 21.35 2.10
CA LEU A 246 2.80 22.33 2.42
C LEU A 246 3.08 23.09 3.71
N GLY A 247 4.04 22.64 4.53
CA GLY A 247 4.37 23.27 5.82
C GLY A 247 3.26 23.05 6.87
N LEU A 248 2.57 21.91 6.82
CA LEU A 248 1.50 21.55 7.75
C LEU A 248 1.99 20.80 8.99
N GLY A 249 3.31 20.60 9.13
CA GLY A 249 3.90 19.88 10.26
C GLY A 249 3.65 18.37 10.15
N GLU A 250 3.91 17.80 8.99
CA GLU A 250 3.68 16.39 8.71
C GLU A 250 4.71 15.48 9.40
N ASP A 251 4.24 14.59 10.27
CA ASP A 251 5.09 13.60 10.94
C ASP A 251 5.21 12.31 10.11
N ASP A 252 6.29 11.56 10.37
CA ASP A 252 6.56 10.26 9.75
C ASP A 252 5.55 9.19 10.18
N TRP A 253 5.45 8.13 9.39
CA TRP A 253 4.57 7.00 9.67
C TRP A 253 5.32 5.84 10.31
N LEU A 254 4.67 5.19 11.26
CA LEU A 254 5.13 3.97 11.92
C LEU A 254 3.96 3.00 12.07
N ASP A 255 4.20 1.72 11.90
CA ASP A 255 3.26 0.69 12.33
C ASP A 255 3.93 -0.52 12.99
N VAL A 256 3.10 -1.27 13.72
CA VAL A 256 3.41 -2.63 14.16
C VAL A 256 2.30 -3.52 13.63
N PHE A 257 2.66 -4.50 12.82
CA PHE A 257 1.71 -5.33 12.10
C PHE A 257 1.84 -6.81 12.43
N ALA A 258 0.76 -7.54 12.20
CA ALA A 258 0.72 -8.98 12.14
C ALA A 258 -0.02 -9.41 10.86
N ALA A 259 0.55 -10.35 10.10
CA ALA A 259 -0.10 -10.92 8.92
C ALA A 259 -0.25 -12.43 9.08
N TYR A 260 -1.44 -12.93 8.75
CA TYR A 260 -1.79 -14.35 8.85
C TYR A 260 -2.39 -14.85 7.54
N ALA A 261 -1.74 -15.86 6.97
CA ALA A 261 -2.24 -16.58 5.81
C ALA A 261 -3.30 -17.60 6.25
N VAL A 262 -4.56 -17.24 6.12
CA VAL A 262 -5.72 -18.10 6.45
C VAL A 262 -5.72 -19.34 5.55
N THR A 263 -5.47 -19.11 4.26
CA THR A 263 -5.21 -20.15 3.25
C THR A 263 -3.91 -19.82 2.53
N ASP A 264 -3.51 -20.61 1.56
CA ASP A 264 -2.34 -20.29 0.73
C ASP A 264 -2.57 -19.07 -0.17
N ASN A 265 -3.83 -18.70 -0.39
CA ASN A 265 -4.25 -17.59 -1.24
C ASN A 265 -4.81 -16.39 -0.48
N LEU A 266 -5.31 -16.56 0.76
CA LEU A 266 -5.94 -15.49 1.55
C LEU A 266 -5.04 -15.12 2.72
N THR A 267 -4.62 -13.87 2.76
CA THR A 267 -3.87 -13.27 3.87
C THR A 267 -4.69 -12.15 4.51
N LEU A 268 -4.76 -12.15 5.83
CA LEU A 268 -5.30 -11.06 6.64
C LEU A 268 -4.14 -10.36 7.34
N THR A 269 -4.13 -9.04 7.31
CA THR A 269 -3.14 -8.20 8.00
C THR A 269 -3.87 -7.26 8.94
N ALA A 270 -3.38 -7.15 10.16
CA ALA A 270 -3.80 -6.16 11.14
C ALA A 270 -2.58 -5.41 11.65
N ALA A 271 -2.68 -4.08 11.78
CA ALA A 271 -1.63 -3.27 12.36
C ALA A 271 -2.22 -2.19 13.27
N TYR A 272 -1.42 -1.75 14.22
CA TYR A 272 -1.57 -0.47 14.89
C TYR A 272 -0.66 0.52 14.17
N ALA A 273 -1.27 1.49 13.50
CA ALA A 273 -0.58 2.47 12.70
C ALA A 273 -0.59 3.84 13.41
N ASP A 274 0.57 4.48 13.43
CA ASP A 274 0.76 5.88 13.78
C ASP A 274 1.07 6.63 12.49
N LEU A 275 0.13 7.41 11.99
CA LEU A 275 0.27 8.22 10.79
C LEU A 275 0.67 9.67 11.11
N GLY A 276 1.07 9.92 12.38
CA GLY A 276 1.55 11.19 12.84
C GLY A 276 0.49 12.28 12.80
N SER A 277 0.82 13.37 12.15
CA SER A 277 -0.08 14.49 11.89
C SER A 277 -0.59 14.44 10.45
N ILE A 278 -1.86 14.77 10.24
CA ILE A 278 -2.50 14.84 8.93
C ILE A 278 -3.22 16.19 8.83
N ALA A 279 -2.80 17.06 7.92
CA ALA A 279 -3.41 18.36 7.68
C ALA A 279 -3.59 19.17 8.99
N THR A 280 -2.55 19.25 9.84
CA THR A 280 -2.51 19.91 11.16
C THR A 280 -3.22 19.17 12.32
N PHE A 281 -3.91 18.07 12.06
CA PHE A 281 -4.53 17.25 13.09
C PHE A 281 -3.54 16.19 13.58
N GLU A 282 -3.07 16.35 14.82
CA GLU A 282 -2.04 15.52 15.45
C GLU A 282 -2.58 14.18 15.94
N ASN A 283 -1.67 13.25 16.29
CA ASN A 283 -1.98 11.98 16.95
C ASN A 283 -2.92 11.07 16.16
N GLN A 284 -2.74 10.99 14.84
CA GLN A 284 -3.53 10.12 13.97
C GLN A 284 -3.05 8.67 14.07
N ARG A 285 -3.48 8.01 15.16
CA ARG A 285 -3.12 6.63 15.51
C ARG A 285 -4.34 5.74 15.51
N GLY A 286 -4.24 4.57 14.90
CA GLY A 286 -5.40 3.71 14.83
C GLY A 286 -5.16 2.33 14.24
N ALA A 287 -6.24 1.68 13.87
CA ALA A 287 -6.22 0.33 13.34
C ALA A 287 -6.09 0.33 11.83
N PHE A 288 -5.19 -0.50 11.32
CA PHE A 288 -5.06 -0.86 9.91
C PHE A 288 -5.49 -2.31 9.77
N LEU A 289 -6.43 -2.59 8.88
CA LEU A 289 -6.94 -3.92 8.59
C LEU A 289 -6.92 -4.13 7.08
N SER A 290 -6.33 -5.24 6.62
CA SER A 290 -6.26 -5.57 5.20
C SER A 290 -6.57 -7.04 4.96
N ALA A 291 -7.28 -7.32 3.87
CA ALA A 291 -7.47 -8.64 3.32
C ALA A 291 -6.91 -8.67 1.89
N GLN A 292 -6.05 -9.63 1.62
CA GLN A 292 -5.44 -9.85 0.31
C GLN A 292 -5.71 -11.26 -0.16
N VAL A 293 -6.11 -11.39 -1.42
CA VAL A 293 -6.17 -12.67 -2.14
C VAL A 293 -5.10 -12.66 -3.21
N ALA A 294 -4.28 -13.72 -3.30
CA ALA A 294 -3.18 -13.85 -4.26
C ALA A 294 -3.15 -15.24 -4.91
N PHE A 295 -2.92 -15.26 -6.21
CA PHE A 295 -2.82 -16.47 -7.06
C PHE A 295 -1.51 -16.46 -7.86
#